data_98e5df32a87a9e6743c6eb8180de258b
#
_entry.id   98e5df32a87a9e6743c6eb8180de258b
#
_cell.length_a   1.000
_cell.length_b   1.000
_cell.length_c   1.000
_cell.angle_alpha   90.00
_cell.angle_beta   90.00
_cell.angle_gamma   90.00
#
_symmetry.space_group_name_H-M   'P 1'
#
loop_
_entity.id
_entity.type
_entity.pdbx_description
1 polymer ?
#
loop_
_entity_poly.entity_id
_entity_poly.type
_entity_poly.pdbx_seq_one_letter_code
_entity_poly.pdbx_strand_id
1 'polypeptide(L)'
;AYYERIRDKYGKGKERRTELREFDNIEATKVAVTNAKLYVDRAEGFFGIGKSMKDAEFVCDCSDIDDVIVFTKDGRYVITKVSDKAFFEKGIYYIGVFKRNDERTIYNVLYRDGKNGPIMMKRCAIKAITRDKEYDITKGTPKSEILYMSVNPNGEAEVLKVYFKPRPRLKKVIVDLDFSTLAIKGRQSQGNLFSRYGIHKIVLKERGTSTLGGQNVWFDEDVRRLNADGRGTLLGEFKGDDKIIVWTSKNQYYITGYDLGQHFPDETVRVSRYEADRIYSVCYYDRSQQYYYMKRFTAEMSDKMQFFLDEEGQADLVAVTERTGAKLEITYKGAHASRPADEID
;
A
#
# COMPACT_ATOMS: atom_id res chain seq x y z
N ALA A 1 6.13 -49.69 21.79
CA ALA A 1 5.47 -50.77 22.55
C ALA A 1 4.53 -50.28 23.66
N TYR A 2 4.97 -49.51 24.69
CA TYR A 2 4.08 -49.09 25.80
C TYR A 2 2.99 -48.11 25.35
N TYR A 3 3.37 -47.07 24.65
CA TYR A 3 2.41 -46.03 24.14
C TYR A 3 1.49 -46.57 23.06
N GLU A 4 1.96 -47.46 22.22
CA GLU A 4 1.13 -48.17 21.23
C GLU A 4 0.03 -49.00 21.90
N ARG A 5 0.37 -49.73 22.93
CA ARG A 5 -0.60 -50.50 23.71
C ARG A 5 -1.65 -49.64 24.41
N ILE A 6 -1.26 -48.46 24.91
CA ILE A 6 -2.22 -47.47 25.45
C ILE A 6 -3.12 -46.92 24.37
N ARG A 7 -2.57 -46.56 23.22
CA ARG A 7 -3.35 -46.07 22.09
C ARG A 7 -4.39 -47.13 21.67
N ASP A 8 -3.99 -48.35 21.50
CA ASP A 8 -4.86 -49.44 21.03
C ASP A 8 -5.95 -49.75 22.05
N LYS A 9 -5.65 -49.65 23.36
CA LYS A 9 -6.61 -49.94 24.42
C LYS A 9 -7.58 -48.81 24.72
N TYR A 10 -7.15 -47.56 24.61
CA TYR A 10 -7.91 -46.39 25.06
C TYR A 10 -8.13 -45.32 23.99
N GLY A 11 -7.55 -45.46 22.79
CA GLY A 11 -7.62 -44.45 21.70
C GLY A 11 -8.90 -44.51 20.86
N LYS A 12 -9.63 -45.64 20.92
CA LYS A 12 -10.85 -45.82 20.10
C LYS A 12 -11.95 -44.82 20.53
N GLY A 13 -12.39 -43.96 19.63
CA GLY A 13 -13.37 -42.92 19.92
C GLY A 13 -12.79 -41.67 20.65
N LYS A 14 -11.47 -41.60 20.82
CA LYS A 14 -10.74 -40.47 21.37
C LYS A 14 -9.72 -39.91 20.36
N GLU A 15 -10.15 -39.77 19.17
CA GLU A 15 -9.35 -39.20 18.09
C GLU A 15 -8.94 -37.74 18.42
N ARG A 16 -7.75 -37.41 18.03
CA ARG A 16 -7.23 -36.05 18.24
C ARG A 16 -8.10 -35.04 17.50
N ARG A 17 -8.67 -34.08 18.24
CA ARG A 17 -9.47 -32.98 17.66
C ARG A 17 -8.62 -31.74 17.33
N THR A 18 -7.35 -31.74 17.72
CA THR A 18 -6.41 -30.65 17.47
C THR A 18 -5.37 -31.06 16.45
N GLU A 19 -5.12 -30.22 15.48
CA GLU A 19 -4.04 -30.35 14.51
C GLU A 19 -2.75 -29.79 15.13
N LEU A 20 -1.66 -30.58 15.06
CA LEU A 20 -0.33 -30.06 15.41
C LEU A 20 0.22 -29.38 14.17
N ARG A 21 0.39 -28.08 14.24
CA ARG A 21 1.14 -27.32 13.24
C ARG A 21 2.43 -26.84 13.86
N GLU A 22 3.50 -26.84 13.08
CA GLU A 22 4.70 -26.11 13.45
C GLU A 22 4.36 -24.62 13.45
N PHE A 23 4.97 -23.86 14.35
CA PHE A 23 4.86 -22.41 14.28
C PHE A 23 5.52 -21.95 12.98
N ASP A 24 4.74 -21.36 12.08
CA ASP A 24 5.31 -20.69 10.94
C ASP A 24 6.29 -19.62 11.44
N ASN A 25 7.48 -19.56 10.85
CA ASN A 25 8.44 -18.49 11.12
C ASN A 25 7.88 -17.17 10.53
N ILE A 26 6.92 -16.59 11.24
CA ILE A 26 6.35 -15.31 10.88
C ILE A 26 7.40 -14.24 11.24
N GLU A 27 7.92 -13.56 10.23
CA GLU A 27 8.78 -12.39 10.47
C GLU A 27 7.96 -11.35 11.25
N ALA A 28 8.45 -10.94 12.42
CA ALA A 28 7.74 -10.01 13.30
C ALA A 28 7.30 -8.71 12.58
N THR A 29 8.10 -8.24 11.62
CA THR A 29 7.79 -7.06 10.80
C THR A 29 6.56 -7.21 9.90
N LYS A 30 6.19 -8.44 9.55
CA LYS A 30 5.00 -8.71 8.71
C LYS A 30 3.68 -8.65 9.47
N VAL A 31 3.73 -8.84 10.79
CA VAL A 31 2.57 -8.82 11.71
C VAL A 31 2.60 -7.64 12.67
N ALA A 32 3.60 -6.79 12.58
CA ALA A 32 3.72 -5.62 13.45
C ALA A 32 2.58 -4.64 13.21
N VAL A 33 1.92 -4.29 14.29
CA VAL A 33 0.92 -3.22 14.29
C VAL A 33 1.63 -1.88 14.10
N THR A 34 1.03 -0.97 13.37
CA THR A 34 1.51 0.41 13.24
C THR A 34 1.32 1.13 14.57
N ASN A 35 2.40 1.37 15.28
CA ASN A 35 2.41 1.97 16.62
C ASN A 35 3.19 3.29 16.69
N ALA A 36 3.76 3.72 15.58
CA ALA A 36 4.62 4.91 15.52
C ALA A 36 4.40 5.73 14.25
N LYS A 37 4.85 6.98 14.29
CA LYS A 37 4.81 7.92 13.15
C LYS A 37 6.22 8.36 12.82
N LEU A 38 6.61 8.18 11.56
CA LEU A 38 7.91 8.59 11.05
C LEU A 38 7.88 10.06 10.64
N TYR A 39 8.87 10.81 11.11
CA TYR A 39 9.08 12.22 10.80
C TYR A 39 10.47 12.45 10.22
N VAL A 40 10.66 13.52 9.45
CA VAL A 40 11.93 13.90 8.84
C VAL A 40 12.16 15.41 8.89
N ASP A 41 13.35 15.81 9.27
CA ASP A 41 13.90 17.15 9.02
C ASP A 41 14.91 17.03 7.86
N ARG A 42 14.43 17.33 6.65
CA ARG A 42 15.24 17.17 5.44
C ARG A 42 16.44 18.09 5.41
N ALA A 43 16.32 19.28 5.94
CA ALA A 43 17.38 20.29 5.91
C ALA A 43 18.54 19.92 6.84
N GLU A 44 18.21 19.55 8.07
CA GLU A 44 19.22 19.18 9.07
C GLU A 44 19.63 17.71 9.03
N GLY A 45 18.90 16.86 8.27
CA GLY A 45 19.27 15.46 8.04
C GLY A 45 18.87 14.50 9.15
N PHE A 46 17.91 14.88 9.99
CA PHE A 46 17.38 14.04 11.06
C PHE A 46 16.06 13.37 10.66
N PHE A 47 15.85 12.18 11.17
CA PHE A 47 14.57 11.45 11.03
C PHE A 47 14.35 10.56 12.25
N GLY A 48 13.10 10.16 12.49
CA GLY A 48 12.76 9.26 13.60
C GLY A 48 11.31 9.34 14.03
N ILE A 49 10.99 8.60 15.09
CA ILE A 49 9.65 8.47 15.66
C ILE A 49 9.52 9.16 17.03
N GLY A 50 10.59 9.73 17.55
CA GLY A 50 10.65 10.34 18.87
C GLY A 50 9.81 11.62 19.00
N LYS A 51 9.44 11.95 20.24
CA LYS A 51 8.67 13.17 20.55
C LYS A 51 9.34 14.44 20.04
N SER A 52 10.69 14.47 20.02
CA SER A 52 11.49 15.59 19.53
C SER A 52 11.38 15.83 18.02
N MET A 53 10.79 14.89 17.28
CA MET A 53 10.61 14.99 15.83
C MET A 53 9.19 15.40 15.40
N LYS A 54 8.26 15.61 16.35
CA LYS A 54 6.85 15.92 16.03
C LYS A 54 6.63 17.22 15.28
N ASP A 55 7.55 18.18 15.39
CA ASP A 55 7.50 19.45 14.68
C ASP A 55 8.11 19.37 13.26
N ALA A 56 8.71 18.23 12.91
CA ALA A 56 9.26 17.96 11.59
C ALA A 56 8.18 17.45 10.61
N GLU A 57 8.55 17.28 9.34
CA GLU A 57 7.64 16.79 8.30
C GLU A 57 7.19 15.35 8.60
N PHE A 58 5.90 15.10 8.66
CA PHE A 58 5.34 13.75 8.76
C PHE A 58 5.55 12.99 7.43
N VAL A 59 6.05 11.78 7.51
CA VAL A 59 6.33 10.92 6.34
C VAL A 59 5.24 9.85 6.18
N CYS A 60 5.09 8.97 7.17
CA CYS A 60 4.13 7.87 7.16
C CYS A 60 3.97 7.26 8.55
N ASP A 61 2.92 6.46 8.71
CA ASP A 61 2.79 5.57 9.85
C ASP A 61 3.71 4.35 9.67
N CYS A 62 4.30 3.86 10.75
CA CYS A 62 5.24 2.75 10.76
C CYS A 62 5.17 1.96 12.07
N SER A 63 5.95 0.89 12.17
CA SER A 63 6.22 0.20 13.42
C SER A 63 7.62 0.57 13.95
N ASP A 64 7.79 0.52 15.26
CA ASP A 64 9.08 0.71 15.94
C ASP A 64 10.13 -0.37 15.60
N ILE A 65 9.69 -1.47 14.99
CA ILE A 65 10.57 -2.55 14.50
C ILE A 65 10.86 -2.49 13.00
N ASP A 66 10.26 -1.55 12.27
CA ASP A 66 10.47 -1.41 10.83
C ASP A 66 11.89 -0.93 10.48
N ASP A 67 12.29 -1.20 9.24
CA ASP A 67 13.44 -0.59 8.61
C ASP A 67 13.00 0.62 7.78
N VAL A 68 13.82 1.64 7.71
CA VAL A 68 13.63 2.80 6.84
C VAL A 68 14.76 2.92 5.83
N ILE A 69 14.43 3.35 4.63
CA ILE A 69 15.38 3.69 3.58
C ILE A 69 15.44 5.21 3.44
N VAL A 70 16.65 5.75 3.43
CA VAL A 70 16.90 7.19 3.36
C VAL A 70 17.81 7.49 2.19
N PHE A 71 17.41 8.38 1.30
CA PHE A 71 18.19 8.82 0.13
C PHE A 71 18.62 10.26 0.26
N THR A 72 19.83 10.54 -0.20
CA THR A 72 20.34 11.88 -0.43
C THR A 72 20.28 12.25 -1.92
N LYS A 73 20.39 13.52 -2.23
CA LYS A 73 20.27 14.04 -3.59
C LYS A 73 21.38 13.57 -4.53
N ASP A 74 22.53 13.22 -4.02
CA ASP A 74 23.65 12.68 -4.79
C ASP A 74 23.51 11.19 -5.13
N GLY A 75 22.45 10.54 -4.62
CA GLY A 75 22.11 9.14 -4.93
C GLY A 75 22.59 8.15 -3.90
N ARG A 76 23.25 8.58 -2.85
CA ARG A 76 23.59 7.70 -1.74
C ARG A 76 22.35 7.37 -0.92
N TYR A 77 22.31 6.18 -0.36
CA TYR A 77 21.24 5.78 0.54
C TYR A 77 21.73 4.78 1.58
N VAL A 78 21.01 4.76 2.68
CA VAL A 78 21.19 3.82 3.78
C VAL A 78 19.87 3.21 4.14
N ILE A 79 19.90 1.98 4.65
CA ILE A 79 18.75 1.35 5.30
C ILE A 79 19.13 1.08 6.74
N THR A 80 18.31 1.58 7.64
CA THR A 80 18.53 1.47 9.08
C THR A 80 17.24 1.17 9.80
N LYS A 81 17.35 0.70 11.03
CA LYS A 81 16.17 0.46 11.87
C LYS A 81 15.56 1.80 12.30
N VAL A 82 14.25 1.83 12.41
CA VAL A 82 13.53 2.96 13.03
C VAL A 82 14.06 3.22 14.43
N SER A 83 14.26 4.47 14.79
CA SER A 83 14.72 4.91 16.10
C SER A 83 14.04 6.22 16.50
N ASP A 84 14.18 6.63 17.76
CA ASP A 84 13.61 7.90 18.24
C ASP A 84 14.10 9.10 17.45
N LYS A 85 15.41 9.15 17.17
CA LYS A 85 16.05 10.17 16.34
C LYS A 85 17.36 9.65 15.77
N ALA A 86 17.51 9.67 14.48
CA ALA A 86 18.73 9.32 13.76
C ALA A 86 19.16 10.46 12.86
N PHE A 87 20.46 10.52 12.58
CA PHE A 87 21.06 11.42 11.63
C PHE A 87 21.69 10.60 10.50
N PHE A 88 21.43 10.99 9.25
CA PHE A 88 22.16 10.41 8.11
C PHE A 88 23.04 11.49 7.46
N GLU A 89 22.43 12.48 6.81
CA GLU A 89 23.13 13.58 6.16
C GLU A 89 22.14 14.71 5.87
N LYS A 90 22.61 15.96 5.84
CA LYS A 90 21.79 17.12 5.45
C LYS A 90 21.30 16.99 4.01
N GLY A 91 20.07 17.45 3.78
CA GLY A 91 19.45 17.40 2.45
C GLY A 91 18.88 16.03 2.07
N ILE A 92 18.17 15.38 3.00
CA ILE A 92 17.44 14.14 2.71
C ILE A 92 16.48 14.36 1.54
N TYR A 93 16.68 13.58 0.48
CA TYR A 93 15.84 13.65 -0.72
C TYR A 93 14.55 12.84 -0.57
N TYR A 94 14.66 11.62 -0.07
CA TYR A 94 13.54 10.71 0.16
C TYR A 94 13.76 9.87 1.41
N ILE A 95 12.69 9.58 2.12
CA ILE A 95 12.66 8.62 3.22
C ILE A 95 11.32 7.87 3.21
N GLY A 96 11.35 6.59 3.57
CA GLY A 96 10.16 5.75 3.70
C GLY A 96 10.44 4.42 4.36
N VAL A 97 9.40 3.68 4.72
CA VAL A 97 9.54 2.33 5.27
C VAL A 97 10.11 1.39 4.21
N PHE A 98 11.08 0.58 4.61
CA PHE A 98 11.72 -0.40 3.74
C PHE A 98 11.30 -1.82 4.11
N LYS A 99 10.83 -2.56 3.12
CA LYS A 99 10.50 -3.99 3.26
C LYS A 99 11.60 -4.83 2.65
N ARG A 100 12.23 -5.68 3.47
CA ARG A 100 13.28 -6.59 3.00
C ARG A 100 12.70 -7.62 2.03
N ASN A 101 13.45 -7.94 0.98
CA ASN A 101 13.07 -8.90 -0.07
C ASN A 101 11.79 -8.52 -0.85
N ASP A 102 11.35 -7.28 -0.78
CA ASP A 102 10.26 -6.80 -1.59
C ASP A 102 10.73 -6.65 -3.04
N GLU A 103 10.08 -7.39 -3.94
CA GLU A 103 10.35 -7.39 -5.38
C GLU A 103 9.40 -6.45 -6.13
N ARG A 104 8.36 -5.95 -5.48
CA ARG A 104 7.32 -5.15 -6.12
C ARG A 104 7.56 -3.66 -5.99
N THR A 105 8.24 -3.21 -4.94
CA THR A 105 8.62 -1.79 -4.81
C THR A 105 9.71 -1.44 -5.80
N ILE A 106 9.34 -0.67 -6.82
CA ILE A 106 10.21 -0.26 -7.92
C ILE A 106 10.53 1.23 -7.80
N TYR A 107 11.82 1.53 -7.90
CA TYR A 107 12.35 2.87 -7.93
C TYR A 107 12.53 3.31 -9.38
N ASN A 108 11.76 4.32 -9.80
CA ASN A 108 11.95 4.99 -11.09
C ASN A 108 12.90 6.16 -10.86
N VAL A 109 14.04 6.16 -11.52
CA VAL A 109 15.12 7.13 -11.25
C VAL A 109 15.60 7.78 -12.53
N LEU A 110 15.68 9.11 -12.50
CA LEU A 110 16.35 9.93 -13.51
C LEU A 110 17.48 10.67 -12.82
N TYR A 111 18.72 10.44 -13.22
CA TYR A 111 19.89 11.04 -12.58
C TYR A 111 20.91 11.54 -13.58
N ARG A 112 21.72 12.50 -13.17
CA ARG A 112 22.89 12.97 -13.93
C ARG A 112 24.13 12.22 -13.44
N ASP A 113 24.87 11.63 -14.36
CA ASP A 113 26.07 10.87 -14.07
C ASP A 113 27.30 11.81 -14.05
N GLY A 114 27.64 12.32 -12.87
CA GLY A 114 28.70 13.33 -12.68
C GLY A 114 28.25 14.78 -12.94
N LYS A 115 29.13 15.74 -12.65
CA LYS A 115 28.82 17.20 -12.68
C LYS A 115 28.23 17.69 -14.02
N ASN A 116 28.78 17.23 -15.12
CA ASN A 116 28.37 17.64 -16.48
C ASN A 116 28.09 16.42 -17.38
N GLY A 117 27.86 15.27 -16.77
CA GLY A 117 27.66 14.02 -17.49
C GLY A 117 26.26 13.86 -18.08
N PRO A 118 26.06 12.72 -18.75
CA PRO A 118 24.79 12.40 -19.34
C PRO A 118 23.71 12.17 -18.30
N ILE A 119 22.47 12.33 -18.74
CA ILE A 119 21.30 12.04 -17.94
C ILE A 119 20.89 10.60 -18.22
N MET A 120 20.86 9.82 -17.17
CA MET A 120 20.55 8.40 -17.18
C MET A 120 19.17 8.15 -16.58
N MET A 121 18.46 7.15 -17.09
CA MET A 121 17.17 6.71 -16.58
C MET A 121 17.19 5.24 -16.26
N LYS A 122 16.56 4.83 -15.18
CA LYS A 122 16.44 3.42 -14.80
C LYS A 122 15.22 3.13 -13.96
N ARG A 123 14.83 1.86 -13.99
CA ARG A 123 13.91 1.25 -13.05
C ARG A 123 14.66 0.16 -12.29
N CYS A 124 14.57 0.17 -10.97
CA CYS A 124 15.28 -0.85 -10.20
C CYS A 124 14.52 -1.23 -8.93
N ALA A 125 14.72 -2.49 -8.51
CA ALA A 125 14.31 -3.00 -7.22
C ALA A 125 15.50 -3.02 -6.25
N ILE A 126 15.25 -2.72 -4.98
CA ILE A 126 16.22 -2.83 -3.89
C ILE A 126 15.76 -3.95 -2.97
N LYS A 127 16.32 -5.16 -3.13
CA LYS A 127 15.83 -6.37 -2.46
C LYS A 127 16.61 -6.68 -1.18
N ALA A 128 17.87 -7.07 -1.35
CA ALA A 128 18.74 -7.50 -0.27
C ALA A 128 19.82 -6.46 0.01
N ILE A 129 19.96 -6.10 1.28
CA ILE A 129 20.90 -5.10 1.73
C ILE A 129 21.39 -5.43 3.15
N THR A 130 22.53 -4.86 3.50
CA THR A 130 23.04 -4.82 4.88
C THR A 130 22.57 -3.52 5.53
N ARG A 131 22.01 -3.58 6.73
CA ARG A 131 21.66 -2.40 7.53
C ARG A 131 22.90 -1.56 7.81
N ASP A 132 22.70 -0.27 7.94
CA ASP A 132 23.71 0.73 8.32
C ASP A 132 24.92 0.80 7.38
N LYS A 133 24.79 0.18 6.18
CA LYS A 133 25.76 0.30 5.11
C LYS A 133 25.27 1.28 4.07
N GLU A 134 26.14 2.19 3.66
CA GLU A 134 25.87 3.14 2.60
C GLU A 134 25.96 2.46 1.22
N TYR A 135 25.04 2.81 0.36
CA TYR A 135 24.95 2.37 -1.03
C TYR A 135 24.71 3.57 -1.95
N ASP A 136 24.92 3.38 -3.23
CA ASP A 136 24.66 4.38 -4.26
C ASP A 136 23.67 3.82 -5.30
N ILE A 137 22.61 4.59 -5.60
CA ILE A 137 21.64 4.25 -6.63
C ILE A 137 22.08 4.72 -8.01
N THR A 138 23.03 5.66 -8.11
CA THR A 138 23.62 6.12 -9.35
C THR A 138 24.73 5.14 -9.80
N LYS A 139 25.65 5.58 -10.64
CA LYS A 139 26.85 4.82 -11.02
C LYS A 139 28.01 5.01 -10.02
N GLY A 140 27.84 5.90 -9.06
CA GLY A 140 28.90 6.28 -8.11
C GLY A 140 29.93 7.26 -8.69
N THR A 141 29.67 7.86 -9.83
CA THR A 141 30.51 8.93 -10.36
C THR A 141 30.44 10.15 -9.45
N PRO A 142 31.57 10.74 -9.02
CA PRO A 142 31.56 11.92 -8.16
C PRO A 142 30.70 13.06 -8.73
N LYS A 143 29.88 13.69 -7.86
CA LYS A 143 28.95 14.77 -8.22
C LYS A 143 27.80 14.32 -9.12
N SER A 144 27.43 13.05 -9.09
CA SER A 144 26.14 12.60 -9.60
C SER A 144 24.99 13.23 -8.82
N GLU A 145 23.82 13.34 -9.43
CA GLU A 145 22.68 14.01 -8.81
C GLU A 145 21.38 13.37 -9.28
N ILE A 146 20.49 13.01 -8.34
CA ILE A 146 19.13 12.60 -8.64
C ILE A 146 18.35 13.83 -9.11
N LEU A 147 17.79 13.76 -10.31
CA LEU A 147 16.94 14.80 -10.89
C LEU A 147 15.45 14.51 -10.65
N TYR A 148 15.10 13.23 -10.61
CA TYR A 148 13.78 12.73 -10.28
C TYR A 148 13.88 11.31 -9.73
N MET A 149 13.09 11.01 -8.71
CA MET A 149 12.91 9.66 -8.21
C MET A 149 11.50 9.50 -7.66
N SER A 150 10.87 8.39 -7.98
CA SER A 150 9.63 7.94 -7.37
C SER A 150 9.77 6.51 -6.85
N VAL A 151 8.98 6.20 -5.84
CA VAL A 151 8.91 4.88 -5.23
C VAL A 151 7.53 4.33 -5.49
N ASN A 152 7.48 3.18 -6.15
CA ASN A 152 6.26 2.61 -6.70
C ASN A 152 6.03 1.20 -6.13
N PRO A 153 5.18 1.04 -5.10
CA PRO A 153 5.00 -0.21 -4.36
C PRO A 153 4.51 -1.39 -5.21
N ASN A 154 3.79 -1.11 -6.29
CA ASN A 154 3.30 -2.12 -7.22
C ASN A 154 3.96 -2.05 -8.60
N GLY A 155 5.12 -1.38 -8.71
CA GLY A 155 5.86 -1.27 -9.96
C GLY A 155 5.17 -0.41 -11.01
N GLU A 156 4.48 0.63 -10.61
CA GLU A 156 3.87 1.61 -11.51
C GLU A 156 4.95 2.27 -12.37
N ALA A 157 4.58 2.52 -13.62
CA ALA A 157 5.48 3.13 -14.61
C ALA A 157 4.96 4.49 -15.03
N GLU A 158 5.49 5.52 -14.43
CA GLU A 158 5.10 6.90 -14.66
C GLU A 158 5.55 7.41 -16.02
N VAL A 159 4.81 8.38 -16.53
CA VAL A 159 5.21 9.19 -17.67
C VAL A 159 5.55 10.60 -17.21
N LEU A 160 6.77 11.04 -17.47
CA LEU A 160 7.24 12.38 -17.14
C LEU A 160 7.31 13.25 -18.39
N LYS A 161 6.92 14.50 -18.27
CA LYS A 161 7.19 15.55 -19.25
C LYS A 161 8.46 16.28 -18.84
N VAL A 162 9.51 16.16 -19.66
CA VAL A 162 10.85 16.71 -19.41
C VAL A 162 11.10 17.90 -20.31
N TYR A 163 11.44 19.02 -19.71
CA TYR A 163 11.78 20.27 -20.39
C TYR A 163 13.30 20.44 -20.36
N PHE A 164 13.92 20.53 -21.51
CA PHE A 164 15.37 20.80 -21.62
C PHE A 164 15.67 22.27 -21.54
N LYS A 165 16.88 22.61 -21.08
CA LYS A 165 17.40 23.97 -21.17
C LYS A 165 17.56 24.37 -22.65
N PRO A 166 17.10 25.54 -23.06
CA PRO A 166 17.26 26.02 -24.43
C PRO A 166 18.73 25.99 -24.86
N ARG A 167 19.00 25.48 -26.03
CA ARG A 167 20.34 25.40 -26.61
C ARG A 167 20.27 25.52 -28.14
N PRO A 168 21.25 26.19 -28.80
CA PRO A 168 21.32 26.22 -30.26
C PRO A 168 21.28 24.79 -30.83
N ARG A 169 20.52 24.57 -31.90
CA ARG A 169 20.31 23.30 -32.61
C ARG A 169 19.51 22.23 -31.86
N LEU A 170 18.95 22.51 -30.68
CA LEU A 170 18.03 21.60 -30.02
C LEU A 170 16.64 21.72 -30.65
N LYS A 171 16.25 20.68 -31.41
CA LYS A 171 14.98 20.67 -32.14
C LYS A 171 13.77 20.37 -31.22
N LYS A 172 13.94 19.51 -30.23
CA LYS A 172 12.89 19.15 -29.28
C LYS A 172 13.27 19.60 -27.87
N VAL A 173 12.59 20.63 -27.39
CA VAL A 173 12.80 21.20 -26.06
C VAL A 173 11.99 20.45 -25.00
N ILE A 174 10.92 19.77 -25.41
CA ILE A 174 10.03 19.00 -24.55
C ILE A 174 10.00 17.56 -25.04
N VAL A 175 10.20 16.61 -24.13
CA VAL A 175 10.17 15.17 -24.42
C VAL A 175 9.44 14.46 -23.29
N ASP A 176 8.59 13.51 -23.66
CA ASP A 176 7.98 12.61 -22.69
C ASP A 176 8.97 11.46 -22.40
N LEU A 177 9.13 11.13 -21.13
CA LEU A 177 9.88 9.99 -20.64
C LEU A 177 8.87 9.01 -20.05
N ASP A 178 8.75 7.85 -20.68
CA ASP A 178 7.88 6.78 -20.24
C ASP A 178 8.72 5.67 -19.58
N PHE A 179 8.55 5.47 -18.27
CA PHE A 179 9.27 4.44 -17.53
C PHE A 179 8.82 3.03 -17.91
N SER A 180 7.64 2.82 -18.48
CA SER A 180 7.16 1.49 -18.91
C SER A 180 8.06 0.84 -19.97
N THR A 181 8.77 1.65 -20.74
CA THR A 181 9.72 1.21 -21.76
C THR A 181 11.01 0.62 -21.19
N LEU A 182 11.23 0.76 -19.88
CA LEU A 182 12.44 0.32 -19.21
C LEU A 182 12.23 -1.02 -18.50
N ALA A 183 13.13 -1.95 -18.73
CA ALA A 183 13.19 -3.18 -17.94
C ALA A 183 13.59 -2.87 -16.48
N ILE A 184 12.92 -3.53 -15.54
CA ILE A 184 13.29 -3.50 -14.12
C ILE A 184 14.59 -4.29 -13.92
N LYS A 185 15.59 -3.64 -13.34
CA LYS A 185 16.91 -4.24 -13.10
C LYS A 185 17.28 -4.14 -11.62
N GLY A 186 18.41 -4.73 -11.25
CA GLY A 186 18.96 -4.57 -9.90
C GLY A 186 19.49 -3.15 -9.66
N ARG A 187 19.58 -2.76 -8.38
CA ARG A 187 20.04 -1.42 -7.92
C ARG A 187 21.39 -0.97 -8.53
N GLN A 188 22.31 -1.89 -8.79
CA GLN A 188 23.63 -1.59 -9.33
C GLN A 188 23.64 -1.30 -10.84
N SER A 189 22.52 -1.46 -11.54
CA SER A 189 22.47 -1.16 -12.98
C SER A 189 22.70 0.32 -13.23
N GLN A 190 23.47 0.64 -14.27
CA GLN A 190 23.70 2.03 -14.68
C GLN A 190 22.43 2.68 -15.26
N GLY A 191 21.53 1.89 -15.82
CA GLY A 191 20.37 2.37 -16.57
C GLY A 191 20.68 2.68 -18.03
N ASN A 192 19.73 3.35 -18.69
CA ASN A 192 19.81 3.73 -20.09
C ASN A 192 20.08 5.23 -20.22
N LEU A 193 20.77 5.61 -21.31
CA LEU A 193 20.95 7.03 -21.61
C LEU A 193 19.60 7.66 -21.99
N PHE A 194 19.21 8.70 -21.29
CA PHE A 194 18.05 9.52 -21.63
C PHE A 194 18.44 10.71 -22.50
N SER A 195 19.42 11.50 -22.03
CA SER A 195 19.83 12.70 -22.74
C SER A 195 21.26 13.14 -22.35
N ARG A 196 21.91 13.86 -23.27
CA ARG A 196 23.13 14.63 -22.98
C ARG A 196 22.86 16.11 -22.74
N TYR A 197 21.58 16.53 -22.80
CA TYR A 197 21.18 17.94 -22.63
C TYR A 197 20.72 18.17 -21.18
N GLY A 198 21.02 19.37 -20.68
CA GLY A 198 20.60 19.77 -19.34
C GLY A 198 19.07 19.91 -19.25
N ILE A 199 18.50 19.42 -18.18
CA ILE A 199 17.08 19.55 -17.87
C ILE A 199 16.83 20.89 -17.19
N HIS A 200 15.75 21.57 -17.60
CA HIS A 200 15.23 22.76 -16.96
C HIS A 200 14.15 22.42 -15.93
N LYS A 201 13.19 21.56 -16.30
CA LYS A 201 12.04 21.20 -15.47
C LYS A 201 11.57 19.78 -15.79
N ILE A 202 11.07 19.07 -14.76
CA ILE A 202 10.42 17.78 -14.86
C ILE A 202 9.03 17.91 -14.26
N VAL A 203 8.03 17.39 -14.94
CA VAL A 203 6.62 17.38 -14.48
C VAL A 203 6.07 15.97 -14.65
N LEU A 204 5.42 15.46 -13.63
CA LEU A 204 4.64 14.22 -13.74
C LEU A 204 3.48 14.46 -14.73
N LYS A 205 3.41 13.66 -15.78
CA LYS A 205 2.33 13.72 -16.77
C LYS A 205 1.23 12.71 -16.45
N GLU A 206 1.63 11.48 -16.15
CA GLU A 206 0.74 10.37 -15.82
C GLU A 206 1.41 9.48 -14.76
N ARG A 207 0.64 8.99 -13.79
CA ARG A 207 1.16 8.04 -12.80
C ARG A 207 1.46 6.67 -13.39
N GLY A 208 0.82 6.34 -14.53
CA GLY A 208 0.97 5.05 -15.18
C GLY A 208 0.38 3.89 -14.39
N THR A 209 0.46 2.71 -14.96
CA THR A 209 -0.04 1.48 -14.37
C THR A 209 1.11 0.57 -13.97
N SER A 210 0.83 -0.44 -13.14
CA SER A 210 1.80 -1.48 -12.79
C SER A 210 2.24 -2.24 -14.04
N THR A 211 3.54 -2.48 -14.15
CA THR A 211 4.13 -3.35 -15.18
C THR A 211 4.44 -4.75 -14.68
N LEU A 212 4.08 -5.03 -13.42
CA LEU A 212 4.25 -6.34 -12.78
C LEU A 212 3.03 -7.21 -13.03
N GLY A 213 3.22 -8.53 -12.99
CA GLY A 213 2.12 -9.50 -13.04
C GLY A 213 1.16 -9.36 -11.86
N GLY A 214 -0.03 -9.95 -12.00
CA GLY A 214 -1.03 -9.99 -10.94
C GLY A 214 -0.50 -10.61 -9.66
N GLN A 215 -1.09 -10.21 -8.54
CA GLN A 215 -0.74 -10.69 -7.20
C GLN A 215 -2.00 -10.94 -6.40
N ASN A 216 -2.08 -12.08 -5.76
CA ASN A 216 -3.13 -12.31 -4.78
C ASN A 216 -2.90 -11.40 -3.57
N VAL A 217 -3.98 -10.79 -3.11
CA VAL A 217 -3.98 -9.87 -1.97
C VAL A 217 -4.98 -10.36 -0.94
N TRP A 218 -4.55 -10.38 0.30
CA TRP A 218 -5.36 -10.72 1.47
C TRP A 218 -5.49 -9.51 2.38
N PHE A 219 -6.58 -9.42 3.09
CA PHE A 219 -6.78 -8.45 4.17
C PHE A 219 -6.72 -9.17 5.51
N ASP A 220 -5.77 -8.79 6.33
CA ASP A 220 -5.62 -9.26 7.70
C ASP A 220 -6.37 -8.30 8.63
N GLU A 221 -7.49 -8.78 9.18
CA GLU A 221 -8.39 -7.98 10.02
C GLU A 221 -7.76 -7.64 11.38
N ASP A 222 -6.89 -8.52 11.91
CA ASP A 222 -6.28 -8.35 13.23
C ASP A 222 -5.26 -7.19 13.23
N VAL A 223 -4.46 -7.08 12.17
CA VAL A 223 -3.46 -6.02 12.01
C VAL A 223 -3.91 -4.91 11.07
N ARG A 224 -5.09 -5.05 10.45
CA ARG A 224 -5.70 -4.10 9.49
C ARG A 224 -4.77 -3.69 8.37
N ARG A 225 -4.17 -4.69 7.74
CA ARG A 225 -3.24 -4.50 6.61
C ARG A 225 -3.53 -5.45 5.47
N LEU A 226 -3.17 -5.00 4.28
CA LEU A 226 -3.06 -5.91 3.14
C LEU A 226 -1.76 -6.71 3.23
N ASN A 227 -1.80 -7.93 2.72
CA ASN A 227 -0.62 -8.77 2.59
C ASN A 227 -0.70 -9.67 1.35
N ALA A 228 0.43 -10.25 0.98
CA ALA A 228 0.55 -11.24 -0.08
C ALA A 228 0.95 -12.63 0.47
N ASP A 229 0.90 -12.79 1.78
CA ASP A 229 1.41 -13.97 2.50
C ASP A 229 0.32 -14.99 2.84
N GLY A 230 -0.94 -14.76 2.40
CA GLY A 230 -2.06 -15.67 2.63
C GLY A 230 -2.74 -15.50 3.99
N ARG A 231 -2.55 -14.37 4.69
CA ARG A 231 -3.14 -14.13 6.01
C ARG A 231 -4.44 -13.33 5.93
N GLY A 232 -5.47 -13.82 6.62
CA GLY A 232 -6.79 -13.18 6.65
C GLY A 232 -7.66 -13.54 5.45
N THR A 233 -8.52 -12.61 5.05
CA THR A 233 -9.50 -12.80 3.98
C THR A 233 -8.89 -12.53 2.61
N LEU A 234 -8.98 -13.50 1.66
CA LEU A 234 -8.55 -13.32 0.27
C LEU A 234 -9.45 -12.31 -0.44
N LEU A 235 -8.87 -11.22 -0.94
CA LEU A 235 -9.57 -10.22 -1.75
C LEU A 235 -9.56 -10.54 -3.25
N GLY A 236 -8.64 -11.39 -3.71
CA GLY A 236 -8.48 -11.81 -5.09
C GLY A 236 -7.13 -11.45 -5.70
N GLU A 237 -6.99 -11.68 -7.02
CA GLU A 237 -5.80 -11.29 -7.78
C GLU A 237 -5.92 -9.85 -8.25
N PHE A 238 -4.95 -9.02 -7.90
CA PHE A 238 -4.88 -7.61 -8.27
C PHE A 238 -3.81 -7.36 -9.33
N LYS A 239 -4.13 -6.52 -10.30
CA LYS A 239 -3.27 -6.16 -11.45
C LYS A 239 -3.35 -4.67 -11.73
N GLY A 240 -2.27 -4.11 -12.25
CA GLY A 240 -2.23 -2.75 -12.77
C GLY A 240 -2.71 -1.71 -11.75
N ASP A 241 -3.78 -1.04 -12.09
CA ASP A 241 -4.43 0.02 -11.33
C ASP A 241 -5.72 -0.43 -10.61
N ASP A 242 -5.90 -1.74 -10.42
CA ASP A 242 -6.97 -2.26 -9.60
C ASP A 242 -7.04 -1.53 -8.26
N LYS A 243 -8.23 -1.38 -7.72
CA LYS A 243 -8.48 -0.64 -6.49
C LYS A 243 -9.23 -1.49 -5.49
N ILE A 244 -9.18 -1.04 -4.26
CA ILE A 244 -9.97 -1.58 -3.16
C ILE A 244 -11.01 -0.55 -2.71
N ILE A 245 -12.12 -1.03 -2.23
CA ILE A 245 -13.11 -0.25 -1.52
C ILE A 245 -13.06 -0.61 -0.03
N VAL A 246 -13.01 0.40 0.79
CA VAL A 246 -12.89 0.30 2.25
C VAL A 246 -14.17 0.84 2.87
N TRP A 247 -14.79 0.05 3.73
CA TRP A 247 -16.03 0.38 4.42
C TRP A 247 -15.75 0.64 5.89
N THR A 248 -16.36 1.69 6.43
CA THR A 248 -16.19 2.08 7.83
C THR A 248 -17.45 1.87 8.64
N SER A 249 -17.31 1.75 9.95
CA SER A 249 -18.42 1.66 10.91
C SER A 249 -19.28 2.94 10.98
N LYS A 250 -18.83 4.03 10.36
CA LYS A 250 -19.56 5.30 10.27
C LYS A 250 -20.43 5.42 9.03
N ASN A 251 -20.79 4.31 8.39
CA ASN A 251 -21.59 4.29 7.16
C ASN A 251 -20.93 5.05 5.99
N GLN A 252 -19.60 5.03 5.95
CA GLN A 252 -18.80 5.66 4.91
C GLN A 252 -17.99 4.60 4.13
N TYR A 253 -17.64 4.93 2.92
CA TYR A 253 -16.63 4.21 2.13
C TYR A 253 -15.66 5.16 1.46
N TYR A 254 -14.51 4.66 1.08
CA TYR A 254 -13.57 5.31 0.17
C TYR A 254 -12.87 4.28 -0.70
N ILE A 255 -12.34 4.73 -1.84
CA ILE A 255 -11.68 3.88 -2.82
C ILE A 255 -10.21 4.29 -2.92
N THR A 256 -9.31 3.32 -2.78
CA THR A 256 -7.86 3.57 -2.80
C THR A 256 -7.11 2.48 -3.57
N GLY A 257 -5.83 2.67 -3.79
CA GLY A 257 -4.93 1.62 -4.30
C GLY A 257 -4.75 0.47 -3.30
N TYR A 258 -4.13 -0.61 -3.74
CA TYR A 258 -3.88 -1.80 -2.92
C TYR A 258 -2.42 -1.89 -2.42
N ASP A 259 -1.88 -0.79 -1.90
CA ASP A 259 -0.53 -0.81 -1.30
C ASP A 259 -0.48 -1.73 -0.07
N LEU A 260 0.36 -2.77 -0.13
CA LEU A 260 0.56 -3.72 0.98
C LEU A 260 1.19 -3.06 2.23
N GLY A 261 1.69 -1.84 2.11
CA GLY A 261 2.19 -1.03 3.23
C GLY A 261 1.13 -0.24 3.96
N GLN A 262 -0.04 -0.07 3.33
CA GLN A 262 -1.10 0.77 3.86
C GLN A 262 -1.71 0.17 5.13
N HIS A 263 -1.85 1.01 6.15
CA HIS A 263 -2.62 0.72 7.35
C HIS A 263 -4.03 1.31 7.21
N PHE A 264 -5.02 0.54 7.61
CA PHE A 264 -6.42 0.99 7.58
C PHE A 264 -6.86 1.49 8.96
N PRO A 265 -7.70 2.54 8.99
CA PRO A 265 -8.22 3.10 10.24
C PRO A 265 -8.97 2.06 11.10
N ASP A 266 -9.04 2.35 12.41
CA ASP A 266 -9.74 1.49 13.39
C ASP A 266 -11.23 1.32 13.09
N GLU A 267 -11.83 2.27 12.42
CA GLU A 267 -13.22 2.21 11.99
C GLU A 267 -13.47 1.32 10.77
N THR A 268 -12.41 0.73 10.17
CA THR A 268 -12.56 -0.16 9.02
C THR A 268 -13.30 -1.44 9.41
N VAL A 269 -14.42 -1.70 8.76
CA VAL A 269 -15.27 -2.89 8.98
C VAL A 269 -15.07 -3.93 7.90
N ARG A 270 -14.75 -3.47 6.68
CA ARG A 270 -14.60 -4.36 5.54
C ARG A 270 -13.71 -3.74 4.47
N VAL A 271 -12.91 -4.58 3.83
CA VAL A 271 -12.15 -4.25 2.63
C VAL A 271 -12.49 -5.26 1.54
N SER A 272 -12.72 -4.80 0.33
CA SER A 272 -12.97 -5.68 -0.83
C SER A 272 -12.38 -5.07 -2.09
N ARG A 273 -12.25 -5.89 -3.16
CA ARG A 273 -11.86 -5.38 -4.48
C ARG A 273 -12.94 -4.44 -5.00
N TYR A 274 -12.55 -3.28 -5.50
CA TYR A 274 -13.46 -2.34 -6.13
C TYR A 274 -13.79 -2.77 -7.56
N GLU A 275 -15.06 -2.78 -7.88
CA GLU A 275 -15.59 -2.96 -9.23
C GLU A 275 -16.63 -1.87 -9.50
N ALA A 276 -16.43 -1.08 -10.56
CA ALA A 276 -17.23 0.11 -10.83
C ALA A 276 -18.74 -0.18 -11.00
N ASP A 277 -19.05 -1.34 -11.59
CA ASP A 277 -20.44 -1.72 -11.89
C ASP A 277 -21.07 -2.59 -10.78
N ARG A 278 -20.35 -2.78 -9.67
CA ARG A 278 -20.86 -3.61 -8.57
C ARG A 278 -21.99 -2.90 -7.85
N ILE A 279 -23.12 -3.60 -7.75
CA ILE A 279 -24.29 -3.10 -7.03
C ILE A 279 -24.23 -3.58 -5.58
N TYR A 280 -24.34 -2.65 -4.67
CA TYR A 280 -24.47 -2.89 -3.24
C TYR A 280 -25.93 -2.75 -2.84
N SER A 281 -26.45 -3.74 -2.13
CA SER A 281 -27.79 -3.71 -1.53
C SER A 281 -27.64 -3.60 -0.03
N VAL A 282 -28.24 -2.60 0.59
CA VAL A 282 -28.16 -2.33 2.02
C VAL A 282 -29.55 -2.26 2.62
N CYS A 283 -29.69 -2.82 3.81
CA CYS A 283 -30.85 -2.65 4.67
C CYS A 283 -30.41 -1.85 5.91
N TYR A 284 -31.12 -0.82 6.25
CA TYR A 284 -30.81 0.04 7.40
C TYR A 284 -32.05 0.49 8.14
N TYR A 285 -31.89 0.83 9.41
CA TYR A 285 -32.94 1.38 10.26
C TYR A 285 -32.69 2.89 10.43
N ASP A 286 -33.68 3.70 10.07
CA ASP A 286 -33.68 5.15 10.27
C ASP A 286 -34.28 5.45 11.65
N ARG A 287 -33.44 5.97 12.57
CA ARG A 287 -33.87 6.28 13.94
C ARG A 287 -34.82 7.50 14.01
N SER A 288 -34.71 8.41 13.04
CA SER A 288 -35.56 9.61 13.01
C SER A 288 -36.99 9.27 12.63
N GLN A 289 -37.13 8.36 11.65
CA GLN A 289 -38.42 7.93 11.14
C GLN A 289 -38.95 6.66 11.79
N GLN A 290 -38.08 5.91 12.48
CA GLN A 290 -38.34 4.61 13.11
C GLN A 290 -38.82 3.52 12.11
N TYR A 291 -38.28 3.54 10.88
CA TYR A 291 -38.58 2.57 9.84
C TYR A 291 -37.32 1.91 9.29
N TYR A 292 -37.49 0.72 8.74
CA TYR A 292 -36.45 0.02 7.97
C TYR A 292 -36.56 0.40 6.50
N TYR A 293 -35.40 0.65 5.91
CA TYR A 293 -35.26 1.00 4.50
C TYR A 293 -34.30 0.08 3.81
N MET A 294 -34.50 -0.08 2.50
CA MET A 294 -33.58 -0.75 1.61
C MET A 294 -33.14 0.21 0.51
N LYS A 295 -31.87 0.13 0.18
CA LYS A 295 -31.25 0.96 -0.85
C LYS A 295 -30.30 0.11 -1.70
N ARG A 296 -30.30 0.34 -3.00
CA ARG A 296 -29.31 -0.21 -3.93
C ARG A 296 -28.53 0.92 -4.56
N PHE A 297 -27.23 0.76 -4.66
CA PHE A 297 -26.36 1.77 -5.24
C PHE A 297 -25.07 1.14 -5.78
N THR A 298 -24.36 1.89 -6.63
CA THR A 298 -22.99 1.61 -7.06
C THR A 298 -22.05 2.58 -6.34
N ALA A 299 -20.87 2.13 -5.95
CA ALA A 299 -19.90 3.00 -5.31
C ALA A 299 -19.20 3.88 -6.36
N GLU A 300 -19.32 5.19 -6.19
CA GLU A 300 -18.67 6.16 -7.07
C GLU A 300 -17.18 6.27 -6.75
N MET A 301 -16.36 6.40 -7.81
CA MET A 301 -14.91 6.58 -7.67
C MET A 301 -14.62 7.93 -7.00
N SER A 302 -14.10 7.89 -5.78
CA SER A 302 -13.70 9.07 -5.03
C SER A 302 -12.54 8.74 -4.08
N ASP A 303 -11.54 9.61 -4.04
CA ASP A 303 -10.45 9.54 -3.06
C ASP A 303 -10.89 10.06 -1.66
N LYS A 304 -12.08 10.68 -1.60
CA LYS A 304 -12.66 11.19 -0.35
C LYS A 304 -13.64 10.18 0.23
N MET A 305 -13.78 10.20 1.53
CA MET A 305 -14.82 9.44 2.22
C MET A 305 -16.20 9.88 1.73
N GLN A 306 -17.04 8.90 1.35
CA GLN A 306 -18.41 9.10 0.89
C GLN A 306 -19.36 8.41 1.86
N PHE A 307 -20.45 9.09 2.22
CA PHE A 307 -21.52 8.47 2.98
C PHE A 307 -22.40 7.64 2.02
N PHE A 308 -22.67 6.41 2.37
CA PHE A 308 -23.61 5.58 1.61
C PHE A 308 -24.99 5.47 2.26
N LEU A 309 -25.14 5.93 3.48
CA LEU A 309 -26.42 6.14 4.14
C LEU A 309 -26.61 7.64 4.40
N ASP A 310 -26.65 8.02 5.64
CA ASP A 310 -26.98 9.35 6.14
C ASP A 310 -25.73 10.00 6.77
N GLU A 311 -25.49 11.27 6.44
CA GLU A 311 -24.37 12.05 6.99
C GLU A 311 -24.57 12.43 8.46
N GLU A 312 -25.83 12.48 8.92
CA GLU A 312 -26.17 12.89 10.31
C GLU A 312 -26.03 11.73 11.31
N GLY A 313 -25.71 10.52 10.85
CA GLY A 313 -25.48 9.35 11.68
C GLY A 313 -26.74 8.79 12.34
N GLN A 314 -27.92 9.06 11.75
CA GLN A 314 -29.21 8.57 12.25
C GLN A 314 -29.59 7.19 11.70
N ALA A 315 -28.84 6.68 10.74
CA ALA A 315 -29.08 5.38 10.12
C ALA A 315 -28.19 4.29 10.74
N ASP A 316 -28.81 3.22 11.22
CA ASP A 316 -28.15 2.00 11.68
C ASP A 316 -28.11 0.97 10.56
N LEU A 317 -26.91 0.59 10.10
CA LEU A 317 -26.72 -0.45 9.10
C LEU A 317 -27.14 -1.81 9.71
N VAL A 318 -28.10 -2.49 9.06
CA VAL A 318 -28.58 -3.80 9.47
C VAL A 318 -27.92 -4.91 8.67
N ALA A 319 -27.86 -4.76 7.34
CA ALA A 319 -27.26 -5.73 6.45
C ALA A 319 -26.71 -5.09 5.18
N VAL A 320 -25.64 -5.64 4.65
CA VAL A 320 -25.08 -5.27 3.34
C VAL A 320 -24.73 -6.53 2.55
N THR A 321 -25.04 -6.53 1.26
CA THR A 321 -24.68 -7.61 0.36
C THR A 321 -24.29 -7.09 -1.03
N GLU A 322 -23.35 -7.80 -1.66
CA GLU A 322 -22.91 -7.59 -3.04
C GLU A 322 -23.47 -8.66 -3.99
N ARG A 323 -24.29 -9.58 -3.47
CA ARG A 323 -24.82 -10.69 -4.27
C ARG A 323 -25.89 -10.17 -5.22
N THR A 324 -25.76 -10.51 -6.49
CA THR A 324 -26.82 -10.27 -7.48
C THR A 324 -28.00 -11.21 -7.17
N GLY A 325 -29.23 -10.65 -7.12
CA GLY A 325 -30.41 -11.43 -6.80
C GLY A 325 -30.46 -11.93 -5.35
N ALA A 326 -29.85 -11.18 -4.42
CA ALA A 326 -29.95 -11.50 -3.00
C ALA A 326 -31.39 -11.32 -2.51
N LYS A 327 -31.88 -12.32 -1.79
CA LYS A 327 -33.18 -12.28 -1.13
C LYS A 327 -33.03 -11.94 0.33
N LEU A 328 -33.92 -11.11 0.83
CA LEU A 328 -33.99 -10.73 2.23
C LEU A 328 -35.19 -11.40 2.88
N GLU A 329 -34.94 -12.22 3.88
CA GLU A 329 -35.99 -12.80 4.72
C GLU A 329 -36.13 -11.97 6.00
N ILE A 330 -37.34 -11.47 6.24
CA ILE A 330 -37.65 -10.66 7.41
C ILE A 330 -38.48 -11.49 8.39
N THR A 331 -37.94 -11.73 9.58
CA THR A 331 -38.66 -12.43 10.66
C THR A 331 -39.02 -11.43 11.78
N TYR A 332 -40.22 -11.60 12.32
CA TYR A 332 -40.76 -10.70 13.33
C TYR A 332 -40.59 -11.27 14.75
N LYS A 333 -40.44 -10.40 15.73
CA LYS A 333 -40.29 -10.74 17.16
C LYS A 333 -41.40 -10.08 18.02
N GLY A 334 -41.52 -10.54 19.27
CA GLY A 334 -42.47 -10.00 20.22
C GLY A 334 -43.92 -10.24 19.86
N ALA A 335 -44.76 -9.20 19.93
CA ALA A 335 -46.20 -9.29 19.64
C ALA A 335 -46.53 -9.75 18.19
N HIS A 336 -45.56 -9.66 17.29
CA HIS A 336 -45.69 -10.02 15.90
C HIS A 336 -44.96 -11.34 15.53
N ALA A 337 -44.48 -12.12 16.52
CA ALA A 337 -43.73 -13.37 16.27
C ALA A 337 -44.52 -14.44 15.51
N SER A 338 -45.85 -14.37 15.50
CA SER A 338 -46.72 -15.27 14.73
C SER A 338 -46.92 -14.85 13.29
N ARG A 339 -46.42 -13.67 12.88
CA ARG A 339 -46.50 -13.23 11.49
C ARG A 339 -45.55 -14.06 10.63
N PRO A 340 -45.99 -14.57 9.46
CA PRO A 340 -45.08 -15.24 8.53
C PRO A 340 -43.95 -14.33 8.14
N ALA A 341 -42.78 -14.93 7.83
CA ALA A 341 -41.64 -14.17 7.31
C ALA A 341 -42.01 -13.56 5.96
N ASP A 342 -41.61 -12.33 5.73
CA ASP A 342 -41.71 -11.68 4.44
C ASP A 342 -40.39 -11.87 3.66
N GLU A 343 -40.50 -12.28 2.40
CA GLU A 343 -39.37 -12.35 1.48
C GLU A 343 -39.38 -11.15 0.54
N ILE A 344 -38.23 -10.51 0.36
CA ILE A 344 -38.05 -9.39 -0.57
C ILE A 344 -36.91 -9.75 -1.55
N ASP A 345 -37.27 -9.70 -2.85
CA ASP A 345 -36.34 -9.98 -3.96
C ASP A 345 -35.55 -8.74 -4.41
#